data_6517b4d1ec0303efb6819408d7f52ac5
#
_entry.id   6517b4d1ec0303efb6819408d7f52ac5
#
_cell.length_a   1.000
_cell.length_b   1.000
_cell.length_c   1.000
_cell.angle_alpha   90.00
_cell.angle_beta   90.00
_cell.angle_gamma   90.00
#
_symmetry.space_group_name_H-M   'P 1'
#
loop_
_entity.id
_entity.type
_entity.pdbx_description
1 polymer ?
#
loop_
_entity_poly.entity_id
_entity_poly.type
_entity_poly.pdbx_seq_one_letter_code
_entity_poly.pdbx_strand_id
1 'polypeptide(L)'
;MKKRFSNFGMSTILVVFAMMCIVTFSVLAFITANSDYKLSCRVAENNSSYYQKCVEINNEIAEIDQMLYSAYTSTSSRKDYFNTAASMLADENGSLTQDDTSTTFDISRQITDKQSLYVTLEIIYPSHQKDTFYKIKKWQLTTDTSLEDDDSLNLIGGN
;
A
#
# COMPACT_ATOMS: atom_id res chain seq x y z
N MET A 1 77.57 7.74 23.45
CA MET A 1 76.63 6.57 23.27
C MET A 1 75.31 7.09 22.76
N LYS A 2 74.98 6.94 21.46
CA LYS A 2 73.67 7.28 20.90
C LYS A 2 72.71 6.16 21.23
N LYS A 3 71.68 6.41 22.06
CA LYS A 3 70.58 5.50 22.29
C LYS A 3 69.79 5.38 20.98
N ARG A 4 69.87 4.28 20.27
CA ARG A 4 68.92 3.89 19.21
C ARG A 4 67.60 3.57 19.87
N PHE A 5 66.70 4.53 19.86
CA PHE A 5 65.31 4.26 20.16
C PHE A 5 64.81 3.30 19.10
N SER A 6 64.51 2.10 19.53
CA SER A 6 63.90 1.06 18.70
C SER A 6 62.49 1.53 18.27
N ASN A 7 62.28 1.89 17.00
CA ASN A 7 61.01 2.27 16.40
C ASN A 7 60.03 1.07 16.23
N PHE A 8 60.39 -0.08 16.83
CA PHE A 8 59.60 -1.32 16.72
C PHE A 8 58.20 -1.18 17.33
N GLY A 9 58.03 -0.43 18.41
CA GLY A 9 56.71 -0.24 19.07
C GLY A 9 55.73 0.56 18.27
N MET A 10 56.18 1.63 17.55
CA MET A 10 55.32 2.48 16.74
C MET A 10 54.72 1.72 15.54
N SER A 11 55.50 0.91 14.87
CA SER A 11 55.02 0.10 13.72
C SER A 11 53.99 -0.91 14.13
N THR A 12 54.13 -1.56 15.29
CA THR A 12 53.17 -2.56 15.80
C THR A 12 51.82 -1.92 16.17
N ILE A 13 51.87 -0.72 16.81
CA ILE A 13 50.64 0.02 17.17
C ILE A 13 49.86 0.41 15.91
N LEU A 14 50.57 0.86 14.85
CA LEU A 14 49.94 1.26 13.60
C LEU A 14 49.27 0.09 12.90
N VAL A 15 49.88 -1.10 12.89
CA VAL A 15 49.34 -2.30 12.31
C VAL A 15 48.08 -2.74 13.09
N VAL A 16 48.12 -2.73 14.43
CA VAL A 16 46.96 -3.08 15.26
C VAL A 16 45.81 -2.10 15.02
N PHE A 17 46.10 -0.80 14.92
CA PHE A 17 45.10 0.21 14.62
C PHE A 17 44.47 -0.02 13.24
N ALA A 18 45.26 -0.30 12.23
CA ALA A 18 44.76 -0.58 10.88
C ALA A 18 43.87 -1.84 10.86
N MET A 19 44.25 -2.91 11.59
CA MET A 19 43.42 -4.11 11.73
C MET A 19 42.08 -3.79 12.40
N MET A 20 42.06 -3.00 13.49
CA MET A 20 40.83 -2.58 14.14
C MET A 20 39.91 -1.78 13.19
N CYS A 21 40.48 -0.88 12.40
CA CYS A 21 39.70 -0.13 11.39
C CYS A 21 39.06 -1.06 10.37
N ILE A 22 39.80 -2.04 9.83
CA ILE A 22 39.28 -2.98 8.84
C ILE A 22 38.12 -3.82 9.44
N VAL A 23 38.27 -4.29 10.68
CA VAL A 23 37.24 -5.07 11.36
C VAL A 23 35.98 -4.22 11.58
N THR A 24 36.12 -2.99 12.06
CA THR A 24 34.97 -2.11 12.28
C THR A 24 34.23 -1.78 10.99
N PHE A 25 34.95 -1.45 9.91
CA PHE A 25 34.34 -1.23 8.60
C PHE A 25 33.64 -2.48 8.06
N SER A 26 34.22 -3.67 8.24
CA SER A 26 33.61 -4.92 7.81
C SER A 26 32.31 -5.21 8.54
N VAL A 27 32.26 -4.97 9.85
CA VAL A 27 31.02 -5.14 10.66
C VAL A 27 29.95 -4.15 10.23
N LEU A 28 30.33 -2.87 10.05
CA LEU A 28 29.38 -1.86 9.59
C LEU A 28 28.83 -2.19 8.21
N ALA A 29 29.68 -2.57 7.26
CA ALA A 29 29.26 -2.96 5.92
C ALA A 29 28.29 -4.17 5.95
N PHE A 30 28.56 -5.15 6.81
CA PHE A 30 27.69 -6.33 6.97
C PHE A 30 26.31 -5.94 7.53
N ILE A 31 26.28 -5.10 8.59
CA ILE A 31 25.01 -4.63 9.18
C ILE A 31 24.19 -3.86 8.16
N THR A 32 24.82 -2.94 7.40
CA THR A 32 24.14 -2.16 6.37
C THR A 32 23.58 -3.06 5.29
N ALA A 33 24.40 -3.98 4.75
CA ALA A 33 23.95 -4.91 3.71
C ALA A 33 22.77 -5.80 4.17
N ASN A 34 22.81 -6.27 5.42
CA ASN A 34 21.71 -7.07 5.97
C ASN A 34 20.43 -6.24 6.18
N SER A 35 20.55 -4.97 6.57
CA SER A 35 19.41 -4.06 6.70
C SER A 35 18.79 -3.76 5.34
N ASP A 36 19.62 -3.48 4.34
CA ASP A 36 19.16 -3.22 2.97
C ASP A 36 18.47 -4.45 2.35
N TYR A 37 19.01 -5.63 2.61
CA TYR A 37 18.38 -6.89 2.17
C TYR A 37 17.00 -7.07 2.79
N LYS A 38 16.85 -6.88 4.11
CA LYS A 38 15.56 -6.98 4.80
C LYS A 38 14.56 -5.95 4.28
N LEU A 39 15.01 -4.72 4.04
CA LEU A 39 14.17 -3.68 3.46
C LEU A 39 13.70 -4.06 2.06
N SER A 40 14.61 -4.56 1.21
CA SER A 40 14.27 -5.00 -0.14
C SER A 40 13.24 -6.14 -0.14
N CYS A 41 13.37 -7.10 0.78
CA CYS A 41 12.37 -8.17 0.94
C CYS A 41 11.00 -7.61 1.33
N ARG A 42 10.93 -6.69 2.30
CA ARG A 42 9.66 -6.06 2.68
C ARG A 42 9.01 -5.29 1.55
N VAL A 43 9.80 -4.54 0.78
CA VAL A 43 9.28 -3.81 -0.38
C VAL A 43 8.72 -4.78 -1.42
N ALA A 44 9.42 -5.89 -1.68
CA ALA A 44 8.96 -6.92 -2.61
C ALA A 44 7.65 -7.58 -2.14
N GLU A 45 7.54 -7.93 -0.86
CA GLU A 45 6.33 -8.49 -0.25
C GLU A 45 5.15 -7.53 -0.33
N ASN A 46 5.37 -6.26 0.04
CA ASN A 46 4.32 -5.23 -0.02
C ASN A 46 3.85 -5.00 -1.46
N ASN A 47 4.77 -4.94 -2.42
CA ASN A 47 4.41 -4.81 -3.83
C ASN A 47 3.62 -6.02 -4.31
N SER A 48 4.03 -7.23 -3.96
CA SER A 48 3.31 -8.45 -4.31
C SER A 48 1.89 -8.44 -3.76
N SER A 49 1.74 -8.10 -2.47
CA SER A 49 0.43 -7.99 -1.81
C SER A 49 -0.46 -6.93 -2.47
N TYR A 50 0.10 -5.77 -2.80
CA TYR A 50 -0.62 -4.72 -3.52
C TYR A 50 -1.15 -5.20 -4.87
N TYR A 51 -0.30 -5.82 -5.71
CA TYR A 51 -0.72 -6.29 -7.02
C TYR A 51 -1.74 -7.42 -6.94
N GLN A 52 -1.64 -8.30 -5.94
CA GLN A 52 -2.65 -9.34 -5.70
C GLN A 52 -4.01 -8.70 -5.39
N LYS A 53 -4.06 -7.69 -4.53
CA LYS A 53 -5.31 -6.96 -4.23
C LYS A 53 -5.83 -6.18 -5.42
N CYS A 54 -4.97 -5.62 -6.26
CA CYS A 54 -5.38 -5.01 -7.52
C CYS A 54 -6.05 -6.03 -8.46
N VAL A 55 -5.53 -7.26 -8.55
CA VAL A 55 -6.14 -8.32 -9.36
C VAL A 55 -7.49 -8.74 -8.78
N GLU A 56 -7.59 -8.92 -7.45
CA GLU A 56 -8.87 -9.24 -6.79
C GLU A 56 -9.94 -8.18 -7.11
N ILE A 57 -9.60 -6.89 -6.93
CA ILE A 57 -10.53 -5.78 -7.21
C ILE A 57 -10.89 -5.71 -8.70
N ASN A 58 -9.94 -5.93 -9.61
CA ASN A 58 -10.26 -5.93 -11.04
C ASN A 58 -11.21 -7.08 -11.43
N ASN A 59 -11.07 -8.25 -10.81
CA ASN A 59 -12.00 -9.36 -11.03
C ASN A 59 -13.39 -9.01 -10.48
N GLU A 60 -13.46 -8.42 -9.29
CA GLU A 60 -14.72 -7.95 -8.69
C GLU A 60 -15.40 -6.86 -9.54
N ILE A 61 -14.63 -5.92 -10.08
CA ILE A 61 -15.15 -4.92 -11.04
C ILE A 61 -15.72 -5.58 -12.30
N ALA A 62 -15.09 -6.65 -12.79
CA ALA A 62 -15.59 -7.38 -13.94
C ALA A 62 -16.90 -8.14 -13.64
N GLU A 63 -17.06 -8.66 -12.42
CA GLU A 63 -18.32 -9.25 -11.95
C GLU A 63 -19.41 -8.20 -11.82
N ILE A 64 -19.09 -7.04 -11.24
CA ILE A 64 -19.99 -5.87 -11.14
C ILE A 64 -20.43 -5.42 -12.55
N ASP A 65 -19.52 -5.35 -13.51
CA ASP A 65 -19.86 -4.99 -14.89
C ASP A 65 -20.88 -5.96 -15.52
N GLN A 66 -20.72 -7.25 -15.28
CA GLN A 66 -21.69 -8.27 -15.73
C GLN A 66 -23.05 -8.12 -15.04
N MET A 67 -23.08 -7.79 -13.74
CA MET A 67 -24.33 -7.53 -13.02
C MET A 67 -25.03 -6.29 -13.56
N LEU A 68 -24.29 -5.20 -13.80
CA LEU A 68 -24.81 -3.98 -14.38
C LEU A 68 -25.33 -4.19 -15.81
N TYR A 69 -24.64 -5.00 -16.61
CA TYR A 69 -25.11 -5.40 -17.94
C TYR A 69 -26.43 -6.19 -17.84
N SER A 70 -26.54 -7.13 -16.92
CA SER A 70 -27.78 -7.92 -16.73
C SER A 70 -28.93 -7.03 -16.23
N ALA A 71 -28.67 -6.08 -15.34
CA ALA A 71 -29.65 -5.10 -14.90
C ALA A 71 -30.12 -4.23 -16.07
N TYR A 72 -29.21 -3.78 -16.93
CA TYR A 72 -29.56 -2.97 -18.12
C TYR A 72 -30.43 -3.74 -19.12
N THR A 73 -30.13 -5.02 -19.38
CA THR A 73 -30.88 -5.84 -20.34
C THR A 73 -32.25 -6.29 -19.80
N SER A 74 -32.40 -6.39 -18.48
CA SER A 74 -33.66 -6.78 -17.84
C SER A 74 -34.63 -5.63 -17.56
N THR A 75 -34.17 -4.38 -17.71
CA THR A 75 -34.97 -3.20 -17.39
C THR A 75 -35.18 -2.31 -18.62
N SER A 76 -36.33 -1.64 -18.68
CA SER A 76 -36.68 -0.72 -19.78
C SER A 76 -36.61 0.76 -19.38
N SER A 77 -36.36 1.03 -18.09
CA SER A 77 -36.37 2.38 -17.53
C SER A 77 -35.07 2.67 -16.77
N ARG A 78 -34.56 3.89 -16.89
CA ARG A 78 -33.39 4.34 -16.10
C ARG A 78 -33.57 4.12 -14.60
N LYS A 79 -34.77 4.41 -14.07
CA LYS A 79 -35.05 4.27 -12.64
C LYS A 79 -35.03 2.81 -12.20
N ASP A 80 -35.61 1.92 -13.01
CA ASP A 80 -35.64 0.50 -12.72
C ASP A 80 -34.23 -0.11 -12.82
N TYR A 81 -33.41 0.37 -13.75
CA TYR A 81 -32.00 -0.02 -13.84
C TYR A 81 -31.24 0.27 -12.53
N PHE A 82 -31.30 1.49 -12.00
CA PHE A 82 -30.59 1.81 -10.77
C PHE A 82 -31.13 1.03 -9.55
N ASN A 83 -32.44 0.79 -9.48
CA ASN A 83 -33.03 -0.02 -8.41
C ASN A 83 -32.56 -1.48 -8.50
N THR A 84 -32.56 -2.05 -9.71
CA THR A 84 -32.10 -3.44 -9.93
C THR A 84 -30.60 -3.56 -9.68
N ALA A 85 -29.79 -2.63 -10.19
CA ALA A 85 -28.36 -2.57 -9.92
C ALA A 85 -28.08 -2.46 -8.42
N ALA A 86 -28.80 -1.60 -7.71
CA ALA A 86 -28.65 -1.48 -6.25
C ALA A 86 -28.99 -2.77 -5.50
N SER A 87 -30.04 -3.47 -5.92
CA SER A 87 -30.40 -4.75 -5.29
C SER A 87 -29.38 -5.86 -5.54
N MET A 88 -28.78 -5.89 -6.73
CA MET A 88 -27.73 -6.87 -7.07
C MET A 88 -26.43 -6.59 -6.33
N LEU A 89 -26.06 -5.30 -6.20
CA LEU A 89 -24.82 -4.88 -5.54
C LEU A 89 -24.92 -4.90 -4.00
N ALA A 90 -26.12 -4.97 -3.44
CA ALA A 90 -26.31 -5.01 -1.98
C ALA A 90 -25.75 -6.29 -1.33
N ASP A 91 -25.61 -7.37 -2.09
CA ASP A 91 -25.06 -8.65 -1.63
C ASP A 91 -23.55 -8.74 -1.79
N GLU A 92 -22.92 -7.73 -2.43
CA GLU A 92 -21.49 -7.69 -2.68
C GLU A 92 -20.70 -7.08 -1.52
N ASN A 93 -19.40 -7.41 -1.45
CA ASN A 93 -18.47 -6.95 -0.41
C ASN A 93 -18.04 -5.48 -0.59
N GLY A 94 -18.99 -4.58 -0.71
CA GLY A 94 -18.79 -3.15 -0.88
C GLY A 94 -19.85 -2.33 -0.16
N SER A 95 -19.77 -1.02 -0.32
CA SER A 95 -20.74 -0.06 0.22
C SER A 95 -21.39 0.71 -0.92
N LEU A 96 -22.71 0.54 -1.06
CA LEU A 96 -23.48 1.31 -2.05
C LEU A 96 -23.97 2.62 -1.43
N THR A 97 -23.67 3.72 -2.07
CA THR A 97 -24.19 5.04 -1.73
C THR A 97 -25.00 5.57 -2.92
N GLN A 98 -26.27 5.81 -2.68
CA GLN A 98 -27.16 6.39 -3.69
C GLN A 98 -27.53 7.80 -3.27
N ASP A 99 -27.16 8.78 -4.10
CA ASP A 99 -27.50 10.19 -3.94
C ASP A 99 -28.47 10.61 -5.06
N ASP A 100 -29.13 11.78 -4.93
CA ASP A 100 -30.10 12.27 -5.93
C ASP A 100 -29.51 12.42 -7.33
N THR A 101 -28.17 12.56 -7.44
CA THR A 101 -27.45 12.82 -8.68
C THR A 101 -26.56 11.69 -9.16
N SER A 102 -26.12 10.79 -8.26
CA SER A 102 -25.16 9.73 -8.58
C SER A 102 -25.33 8.50 -7.68
N THR A 103 -25.04 7.34 -8.24
CA THR A 103 -24.93 6.09 -7.49
C THR A 103 -23.49 5.65 -7.51
N THR A 104 -22.90 5.49 -6.34
CA THR A 104 -21.49 5.06 -6.18
C THR A 104 -21.41 3.76 -5.40
N PHE A 105 -20.44 2.93 -5.77
CA PHE A 105 -20.11 1.69 -5.10
C PHE A 105 -18.65 1.74 -4.65
N ASP A 106 -18.42 1.62 -3.35
CA ASP A 106 -17.11 1.69 -2.73
C ASP A 106 -16.62 0.29 -2.34
N ILE A 107 -15.43 -0.05 -2.83
CA ILE A 107 -14.72 -1.28 -2.54
C ILE A 107 -13.53 -0.95 -1.67
N SER A 108 -13.34 -1.67 -0.57
CA SER A 108 -12.17 -1.54 0.30
C SER A 108 -11.53 -2.90 0.52
N ARG A 109 -10.21 -2.99 0.30
CA ARG A 109 -9.43 -4.21 0.53
C ARG A 109 -8.16 -3.89 1.29
N GLN A 110 -7.96 -4.59 2.39
CA GLN A 110 -6.75 -4.46 3.21
C GLN A 110 -5.58 -5.15 2.50
N ILE A 111 -4.44 -4.43 2.41
CA ILE A 111 -3.19 -4.93 1.82
C ILE A 111 -2.24 -5.38 2.92
N THR A 112 -2.07 -4.52 3.93
CA THR A 112 -1.26 -4.77 5.14
C THR A 112 -2.01 -4.27 6.36
N ASP A 113 -1.50 -4.53 7.56
CA ASP A 113 -2.13 -4.07 8.81
C ASP A 113 -2.36 -2.56 8.86
N LYS A 114 -1.60 -1.79 8.07
CA LYS A 114 -1.66 -0.32 8.05
C LYS A 114 -2.12 0.27 6.71
N GLN A 115 -2.35 -0.54 5.70
CA GLN A 115 -2.66 -0.05 4.36
C GLN A 115 -3.88 -0.74 3.77
N SER A 116 -4.78 0.07 3.22
CA SER A 116 -5.97 -0.39 2.52
C SER A 116 -6.11 0.28 1.16
N LEU A 117 -6.56 -0.48 0.17
CA LEU A 117 -6.87 0.03 -1.15
C LEU A 117 -8.36 0.34 -1.24
N TYR A 118 -8.69 1.58 -1.58
CA TYR A 118 -10.04 2.09 -1.75
C TYR A 118 -10.31 2.38 -3.22
N VAL A 119 -11.41 1.82 -3.73
CA VAL A 119 -11.87 2.05 -5.09
C VAL A 119 -13.32 2.48 -5.06
N THR A 120 -13.62 3.61 -5.69
CA THR A 120 -14.98 4.13 -5.84
C THR A 120 -15.40 4.05 -7.29
N LEU A 121 -16.46 3.31 -7.56
CA LEU A 121 -17.09 3.19 -8.87
C LEU A 121 -18.35 4.06 -8.91
N GLU A 122 -18.47 4.90 -9.91
CA GLU A 122 -19.73 5.59 -10.23
C GLU A 122 -20.51 4.75 -11.24
N ILE A 123 -21.72 4.36 -10.90
CA ILE A 123 -22.60 3.59 -11.76
C ILE A 123 -23.28 4.55 -12.75
N ILE A 124 -23.18 4.21 -14.04
CA ILE A 124 -23.69 5.05 -15.13
C ILE A 124 -24.80 4.29 -15.85
N TYR A 125 -25.85 5.00 -16.22
CA TYR A 125 -26.83 4.48 -17.16
C TYR A 125 -26.33 4.74 -18.60
N PRO A 126 -25.97 3.70 -19.37
CA PRO A 126 -25.40 3.86 -20.70
C PRO A 126 -26.45 4.38 -21.68
N SER A 127 -26.01 5.20 -22.62
CA SER A 127 -26.87 5.66 -23.74
C SER A 127 -27.01 4.58 -24.82
N HIS A 128 -25.98 3.74 -24.96
CA HIS A 128 -25.94 2.64 -25.91
C HIS A 128 -25.39 1.38 -25.22
N GLN A 129 -25.79 0.20 -25.69
CA GLN A 129 -25.36 -1.09 -25.14
C GLN A 129 -23.85 -1.34 -25.15
N LYS A 130 -23.09 -0.57 -25.94
CA LYS A 130 -21.62 -0.65 -26.04
C LYS A 130 -20.91 0.32 -25.12
N ASP A 131 -21.64 1.18 -24.41
CA ASP A 131 -21.05 2.14 -23.49
C ASP A 131 -20.70 1.43 -22.18
N THR A 132 -19.82 2.05 -21.39
CA THR A 132 -19.42 1.53 -20.06
C THR A 132 -20.55 1.75 -19.05
N PHE A 133 -20.75 0.78 -18.16
CA PHE A 133 -21.78 0.83 -17.11
C PHE A 133 -21.28 1.49 -15.82
N TYR A 134 -19.98 1.67 -15.70
CA TYR A 134 -19.36 2.32 -14.55
C TYR A 134 -18.20 3.23 -14.95
N LYS A 135 -17.81 4.10 -14.03
CA LYS A 135 -16.60 4.91 -14.12
C LYS A 135 -15.84 4.88 -12.82
N ILE A 136 -14.53 4.60 -12.87
CA ILE A 136 -13.68 4.66 -11.69
C ILE A 136 -13.48 6.13 -11.32
N LYS A 137 -14.01 6.55 -10.18
CA LYS A 137 -13.86 7.91 -9.63
C LYS A 137 -12.62 8.02 -8.76
N LYS A 138 -12.31 6.95 -8.02
CA LYS A 138 -11.24 6.94 -7.06
C LYS A 138 -10.54 5.59 -7.08
N TRP A 139 -9.22 5.63 -7.07
CA TRP A 139 -8.35 4.49 -6.86
C TRP A 139 -7.21 4.95 -5.97
N GLN A 140 -7.29 4.65 -4.70
CA GLN A 140 -6.40 5.23 -3.71
C GLN A 140 -5.92 4.21 -2.69
N LEU A 141 -4.60 4.21 -2.46
CA LEU A 141 -4.00 3.56 -1.32
C LEU A 141 -4.08 4.50 -0.11
N THR A 142 -4.68 4.03 0.98
CA THR A 142 -4.78 4.76 2.24
C THR A 142 -3.94 4.07 3.29
N THR A 143 -3.15 4.84 4.03
CA THR A 143 -2.38 4.35 5.17
C THR A 143 -3.07 4.80 6.45
N ASP A 144 -3.32 3.88 7.36
CA ASP A 144 -3.83 4.20 8.68
C ASP A 144 -2.68 4.74 9.55
N THR A 145 -2.69 6.05 9.76
CA THR A 145 -1.71 6.77 10.58
C THR A 145 -2.14 6.88 12.05
N SER A 146 -3.25 6.28 12.43
CA SER A 146 -3.82 6.42 13.78
C SER A 146 -2.97 5.83 14.92
N LEU A 147 -1.85 5.17 14.60
CA LEU A 147 -0.96 4.56 15.59
C LEU A 147 0.38 5.31 15.81
N GLU A 148 0.59 6.44 15.15
CA GLU A 148 1.86 7.19 15.27
C GLU A 148 1.78 8.41 16.21
N ASP A 149 0.63 8.70 16.81
CA ASP A 149 0.46 9.85 17.71
C ASP A 149 0.85 9.59 19.18
N ASP A 150 1.48 8.46 19.52
CA ASP A 150 1.92 8.19 20.90
C ASP A 150 3.43 8.37 21.16
N ASP A 151 4.15 8.94 20.21
CA ASP A 151 5.49 9.51 20.45
C ASP A 151 5.41 11.01 20.75
N SER A 152 4.50 11.42 21.63
CA SER A 152 4.71 12.67 22.35
C SER A 152 5.98 12.48 23.19
N LEU A 153 7.09 12.96 22.66
CA LEU A 153 8.31 13.24 23.40
C LEU A 153 7.89 14.04 24.65
N ASN A 154 7.68 13.35 25.74
CA ASN A 154 7.49 13.96 27.05
C ASN A 154 8.85 14.55 27.42
N LEU A 155 9.17 15.69 26.81
CA LEU A 155 10.28 16.52 27.22
C LEU A 155 9.96 16.94 28.65
N ILE A 156 10.65 16.29 29.55
CA ILE A 156 10.71 16.64 30.99
C ILE A 156 11.07 18.13 31.06
N GLY A 157 10.05 18.97 31.03
CA GLY A 157 10.14 20.36 31.43
C GLY A 157 10.18 20.38 32.93
N GLY A 158 11.40 20.49 33.47
CA GLY A 158 11.59 20.76 34.86
C GLY A 158 10.88 22.04 35.28
N ASN A 159 10.32 21.95 36.42
CA ASN A 159 9.81 23.01 37.28
C ASN A 159 10.64 24.26 37.27
#